data_2579022545e2b1276c68c88e7d140274
#
_entry.id   2579022545e2b1276c68c88e7d140274
#
_cell.length_a   1.000
_cell.length_b   1.000
_cell.length_c   1.000
_cell.angle_alpha   90.00
_cell.angle_beta   90.00
_cell.angle_gamma   90.00
#
_symmetry.space_group_name_H-M   'P 1'
#
loop_
_entity.id
_entity.type
_entity.pdbx_description
1 polymer ?
#
loop_
_entity_poly.entity_id
_entity_poly.type
_entity_poly.pdbx_seq_one_letter_code
_entity_poly.pdbx_strand_id
1 'polypeptide(L)'
;MTMPNVPNTPPATDAGPARREGFNLSAIALRYRQVTLFFLLICGIGGALAFFSLGQREDPDYTFRAMVVRTLWPGATAQQVDELVTDRIEKTVQEIPYFKYTTSYSKPGESLVVLMLKDSSPPDKVKDYWYQVRKKIGDIRYRLPPAIQGPFFNDEFGDVFGTIYAMTGDGIDMARLRRYAEDVRDQLLHVPDVAKVELVGVQPEQIHVTLSATRLARLGLTPEAIAREMQAQNLVASAGTLHTDARSVRLNVSGQFDNVKAVQALRLTVGGRIIRLGDIASVTRGYQDPPTMVMRYQGKDAIGIAVSMVGNGDVLQLGRNLDARMRELRADLPVGIEFGKVSDQPKVVEGAVDVFTRSLLEAVIIVLAVSLLSLGLRAGMVVALSIPLVLAATFLGMKVFGIDLH
;
A
#
# COMPACT_ATOMS: atom_id res chain seq x y z
N MET A 1 -13.43 50.18 -99.94
CA MET A 1 -12.59 49.24 -99.11
C MET A 1 -13.27 49.04 -97.79
N THR A 2 -14.09 48.00 -97.69
CA THR A 2 -14.92 47.65 -96.57
C THR A 2 -14.12 46.76 -95.63
N MET A 3 -13.99 47.17 -94.35
CA MET A 3 -13.44 46.31 -93.31
C MET A 3 -14.50 45.36 -92.72
N PRO A 4 -14.13 44.12 -92.49
CA PRO A 4 -15.08 43.14 -91.97
C PRO A 4 -15.36 43.31 -90.44
N ASN A 5 -16.55 43.04 -90.09
CA ASN A 5 -17.11 43.09 -88.75
C ASN A 5 -16.62 41.90 -87.90
N VAL A 6 -16.02 42.20 -86.73
CA VAL A 6 -15.61 41.17 -85.74
C VAL A 6 -16.69 41.03 -84.75
N PRO A 7 -17.19 39.81 -84.49
CA PRO A 7 -18.21 39.57 -83.45
C PRO A 7 -17.64 39.64 -82.05
N ASN A 8 -18.31 40.41 -81.19
CA ASN A 8 -18.03 40.63 -79.79
C ASN A 8 -18.41 39.38 -78.98
N THR A 9 -17.40 38.59 -78.57
CA THR A 9 -17.60 37.50 -77.63
C THR A 9 -17.59 38.04 -76.18
N PRO A 10 -18.59 37.70 -75.34
CA PRO A 10 -18.55 38.14 -73.94
C PRO A 10 -17.44 37.35 -73.18
N PRO A 11 -16.80 37.99 -72.18
CA PRO A 11 -15.75 37.34 -71.42
C PRO A 11 -16.26 36.14 -70.65
N ALA A 12 -15.53 35.03 -70.72
CA ALA A 12 -15.77 33.85 -69.92
C ALA A 12 -15.65 34.17 -68.43
N THR A 13 -16.77 33.97 -67.73
CA THR A 13 -16.82 33.99 -66.28
C THR A 13 -15.92 32.85 -65.76
N ASP A 14 -14.80 33.21 -65.19
CA ASP A 14 -13.85 32.34 -64.52
C ASP A 14 -14.59 31.76 -63.28
N ALA A 15 -15.13 30.56 -63.41
CA ALA A 15 -15.66 29.79 -62.29
C ALA A 15 -14.44 29.28 -61.49
N GLY A 16 -14.00 30.09 -60.55
CA GLY A 16 -12.98 29.65 -59.59
C GLY A 16 -13.31 28.30 -58.99
N PRO A 17 -12.33 27.47 -58.62
CA PRO A 17 -12.55 26.14 -58.14
C PRO A 17 -13.46 26.17 -56.91
N ALA A 18 -14.53 25.39 -56.95
CA ALA A 18 -15.44 25.18 -55.83
C ALA A 18 -14.63 24.81 -54.59
N ARG A 19 -14.52 25.74 -53.64
CA ARG A 19 -13.97 25.44 -52.30
C ARG A 19 -14.77 24.29 -51.73
N ARG A 20 -14.16 23.11 -51.59
CA ARG A 20 -14.66 22.02 -50.80
C ARG A 20 -14.94 22.62 -49.41
N GLU A 21 -16.19 22.77 -49.04
CA GLU A 21 -16.59 23.14 -47.67
C GLU A 21 -16.04 22.05 -46.74
N GLY A 22 -14.89 22.30 -46.13
CA GLY A 22 -14.37 21.45 -45.07
C GLY A 22 -15.38 21.37 -43.95
N PHE A 23 -15.45 20.28 -43.24
CA PHE A 23 -16.31 20.05 -42.09
C PHE A 23 -16.22 21.23 -41.10
N ASN A 24 -17.28 22.05 -41.06
CA ASN A 24 -17.31 23.28 -40.25
C ASN A 24 -18.29 23.12 -39.10
N LEU A 25 -17.75 22.75 -37.93
CA LEU A 25 -18.47 22.53 -36.68
C LEU A 25 -19.31 23.78 -36.29
N SER A 26 -18.76 24.99 -36.50
CA SER A 26 -19.47 26.24 -36.17
C SER A 26 -20.70 26.43 -37.03
N ALA A 27 -20.63 26.12 -38.32
CA ALA A 27 -21.79 26.20 -39.23
C ALA A 27 -22.89 25.19 -38.85
N ILE A 28 -22.50 23.98 -38.45
CA ILE A 28 -23.41 22.93 -37.97
C ILE A 28 -24.10 23.37 -36.69
N ALA A 29 -23.33 23.91 -35.72
CA ALA A 29 -23.83 24.38 -34.41
C ALA A 29 -24.87 25.52 -34.60
N LEU A 30 -24.63 26.45 -35.52
CA LEU A 30 -25.57 27.54 -35.83
C LEU A 30 -26.82 27.04 -36.57
N ARG A 31 -26.66 26.06 -37.45
CA ARG A 31 -27.78 25.44 -38.21
C ARG A 31 -28.72 24.65 -37.30
N TYR A 32 -28.19 23.90 -36.33
CA TYR A 32 -28.97 23.08 -35.39
C TYR A 32 -28.94 23.66 -33.97
N ARG A 33 -29.31 24.93 -33.84
CA ARG A 33 -29.25 25.70 -32.60
C ARG A 33 -29.91 25.01 -31.39
N GLN A 34 -31.06 24.35 -31.58
CA GLN A 34 -31.75 23.64 -30.49
C GLN A 34 -30.97 22.43 -29.99
N VAL A 35 -30.38 21.65 -30.90
CA VAL A 35 -29.54 20.50 -30.56
C VAL A 35 -28.28 20.96 -29.84
N THR A 36 -27.67 22.05 -30.30
CA THR A 36 -26.48 22.64 -29.66
C THR A 36 -26.80 23.11 -28.26
N LEU A 37 -27.91 23.83 -28.03
CA LEU A 37 -28.33 24.27 -26.70
C LEU A 37 -28.62 23.07 -25.77
N PHE A 38 -29.26 22.03 -26.26
CA PHE A 38 -29.54 20.81 -25.51
C PHE A 38 -28.23 20.12 -25.08
N PHE A 39 -27.25 20.02 -26.00
CA PHE A 39 -25.94 19.45 -25.70
C PHE A 39 -25.13 20.25 -24.68
N LEU A 40 -25.19 21.60 -24.80
CA LEU A 40 -24.54 22.50 -23.84
C LEU A 40 -25.17 22.38 -22.44
N LEU A 41 -26.48 22.22 -22.37
CA LEU A 41 -27.18 22.04 -21.09
C LEU A 41 -26.83 20.69 -20.46
N ILE A 42 -26.76 19.60 -21.23
CA ILE A 42 -26.32 18.30 -20.75
C ILE A 42 -24.86 18.37 -20.26
N CYS A 43 -23.95 19.02 -21.02
CA CYS A 43 -22.57 19.21 -20.61
C CYS A 43 -22.48 20.03 -19.33
N GLY A 44 -23.24 21.09 -19.18
CA GLY A 44 -23.25 21.94 -17.98
C GLY A 44 -23.71 21.19 -16.73
N ILE A 45 -24.87 20.53 -16.81
CA ILE A 45 -25.41 19.76 -15.68
C ILE A 45 -24.59 18.53 -15.42
N GLY A 46 -24.24 17.77 -16.47
CA GLY A 46 -23.44 16.56 -16.36
C GLY A 46 -22.03 16.85 -15.80
N GLY A 47 -21.41 17.95 -16.21
CA GLY A 47 -20.11 18.36 -15.69
C GLY A 47 -20.15 18.80 -14.23
N ALA A 48 -21.20 19.52 -13.83
CA ALA A 48 -21.40 19.88 -12.42
C ALA A 48 -21.59 18.64 -11.54
N LEU A 49 -22.43 17.69 -11.97
CA LEU A 49 -22.61 16.43 -11.28
C LEU A 49 -21.32 15.58 -11.26
N ALA A 50 -20.57 15.58 -12.36
CA ALA A 50 -19.29 14.90 -12.45
C ALA A 50 -18.28 15.46 -11.43
N PHE A 51 -18.15 16.79 -11.31
CA PHE A 51 -17.26 17.42 -10.34
C PHE A 51 -17.48 16.93 -8.91
N PHE A 52 -18.74 16.85 -8.46
CA PHE A 52 -19.07 16.34 -7.12
C PHE A 52 -18.91 14.82 -6.96
N SER A 53 -18.77 14.08 -8.06
CA SER A 53 -18.66 12.61 -8.07
C SER A 53 -17.27 12.11 -8.50
N LEU A 54 -16.34 13.00 -8.83
CA LEU A 54 -14.93 12.63 -9.08
C LEU A 54 -14.26 12.28 -7.76
N GLY A 55 -13.49 11.19 -7.76
CA GLY A 55 -12.63 10.85 -6.65
C GLY A 55 -11.58 11.94 -6.42
N GLN A 56 -11.32 12.26 -5.16
CA GLN A 56 -10.33 13.27 -4.78
C GLN A 56 -9.15 12.58 -4.13
N ARG A 57 -7.95 12.80 -4.69
CA ARG A 57 -6.69 12.21 -4.23
C ARG A 57 -5.58 13.24 -4.22
N GLU A 58 -4.53 12.97 -3.46
CA GLU A 58 -3.32 13.79 -3.45
C GLU A 58 -2.47 13.52 -4.69
N ASP A 59 -2.25 12.23 -4.98
CA ASP A 59 -1.43 11.75 -6.08
C ASP A 59 -2.17 10.72 -6.94
N PRO A 60 -1.85 10.61 -8.24
CA PRO A 60 -2.36 9.54 -9.09
C PRO A 60 -1.84 8.17 -8.64
N ASP A 61 -2.58 7.10 -8.99
CA ASP A 61 -2.18 5.74 -8.69
C ASP A 61 -0.78 5.44 -9.25
N TYR A 62 0.12 5.07 -8.36
CA TYR A 62 1.49 4.73 -8.68
C TYR A 62 1.74 3.23 -8.56
N THR A 63 2.20 2.62 -9.65
CA THR A 63 2.57 1.21 -9.64
C THR A 63 4.03 1.05 -9.29
N PHE A 64 4.30 0.51 -8.10
CA PHE A 64 5.67 0.21 -7.69
C PHE A 64 6.19 -1.04 -8.41
N ARG A 65 7.30 -0.90 -9.10
CA ARG A 65 7.87 -1.94 -9.98
C ARG A 65 9.15 -2.54 -9.42
N ALA A 66 9.21 -2.67 -8.10
CA ALA A 66 10.33 -3.29 -7.41
C ALA A 66 9.87 -4.50 -6.59
N MET A 67 10.74 -5.50 -6.45
CA MET A 67 10.59 -6.61 -5.51
C MET A 67 11.91 -6.81 -4.80
N VAL A 68 11.85 -7.01 -3.48
CA VAL A 68 13.00 -7.38 -2.67
C VAL A 68 12.95 -8.87 -2.35
N VAL A 69 14.05 -9.56 -2.62
CA VAL A 69 14.25 -10.96 -2.27
C VAL A 69 15.34 -11.04 -1.21
N ARG A 70 14.98 -11.43 -0.01
CA ARG A 70 15.87 -11.58 1.13
C ARG A 70 16.12 -13.06 1.43
N THR A 71 17.36 -13.46 1.55
CA THR A 71 17.73 -14.84 1.90
C THR A 71 18.73 -14.82 3.05
N LEU A 72 18.47 -15.60 4.09
CA LEU A 72 19.35 -15.72 5.23
C LEU A 72 20.13 -17.05 5.15
N TRP A 73 21.43 -16.99 5.42
CA TRP A 73 22.29 -18.16 5.52
C TRP A 73 23.24 -18.01 6.71
N PRO A 74 22.76 -18.30 7.95
CA PRO A 74 23.55 -18.15 9.15
C PRO A 74 24.87 -18.90 9.08
N GLY A 75 25.97 -18.23 9.44
CA GLY A 75 27.30 -18.80 9.44
C GLY A 75 28.08 -18.73 8.12
N ALA A 76 27.43 -18.32 7.01
CA ALA A 76 28.12 -18.13 5.74
C ALA A 76 28.89 -16.81 5.69
N THR A 77 30.03 -16.80 5.00
CA THR A 77 30.76 -15.57 4.67
C THR A 77 30.05 -14.76 3.60
N ALA A 78 30.35 -13.46 3.46
CA ALA A 78 29.76 -12.61 2.43
C ALA A 78 30.04 -13.16 1.01
N GLN A 79 31.26 -13.67 0.77
CA GLN A 79 31.62 -14.26 -0.52
C GLN A 79 30.80 -15.52 -0.83
N GLN A 80 30.61 -16.41 0.16
CA GLN A 80 29.77 -17.60 -0.02
C GLN A 80 28.33 -17.24 -0.32
N VAL A 81 27.81 -16.23 0.39
CA VAL A 81 26.45 -15.70 0.15
C VAL A 81 26.35 -15.15 -1.27
N ASP A 82 27.36 -14.39 -1.72
CA ASP A 82 27.38 -13.81 -3.05
C ASP A 82 27.38 -14.86 -4.15
N GLU A 83 28.33 -15.77 -4.14
CA GLU A 83 28.54 -16.78 -5.18
C GLU A 83 27.45 -17.86 -5.24
N LEU A 84 26.95 -18.29 -4.06
CA LEU A 84 26.05 -19.46 -3.96
C LEU A 84 24.58 -19.11 -3.80
N VAL A 85 24.26 -17.86 -3.45
CA VAL A 85 22.87 -17.41 -3.26
C VAL A 85 22.56 -16.23 -4.17
N THR A 86 23.25 -15.10 -4.00
CA THR A 86 22.95 -13.85 -4.70
C THR A 86 23.06 -13.99 -6.20
N ASP A 87 24.21 -14.44 -6.73
CA ASP A 87 24.45 -14.62 -8.17
C ASP A 87 23.42 -15.56 -8.83
N ARG A 88 23.03 -16.63 -8.12
CA ARG A 88 22.02 -17.57 -8.64
C ARG A 88 20.63 -16.97 -8.73
N ILE A 89 20.25 -16.18 -7.72
CA ILE A 89 18.98 -15.48 -7.71
C ILE A 89 18.98 -14.41 -8.81
N GLU A 90 20.02 -13.60 -8.91
CA GLU A 90 20.16 -12.57 -9.95
C GLU A 90 20.03 -13.13 -11.36
N LYS A 91 20.77 -14.19 -11.68
CA LYS A 91 20.68 -14.85 -12.98
C LYS A 91 19.27 -15.37 -13.29
N THR A 92 18.58 -15.86 -12.30
CA THR A 92 17.23 -16.39 -12.46
C THR A 92 16.21 -15.29 -12.73
N VAL A 93 16.32 -14.14 -12.03
CA VAL A 93 15.36 -13.05 -12.20
C VAL A 93 15.58 -12.23 -13.46
N GLN A 94 16.75 -12.29 -14.07
CA GLN A 94 17.02 -11.66 -15.37
C GLN A 94 16.16 -12.21 -16.53
N GLU A 95 15.61 -13.41 -16.37
CA GLU A 95 14.70 -14.04 -17.35
C GLU A 95 13.25 -13.55 -17.25
N ILE A 96 12.93 -12.69 -16.30
CA ILE A 96 11.57 -12.17 -16.11
C ILE A 96 11.24 -11.15 -17.22
N PRO A 97 10.04 -11.19 -17.80
CA PRO A 97 9.61 -10.17 -18.75
C PRO A 97 9.69 -8.77 -18.13
N TYR A 98 10.08 -7.79 -18.95
CA TYR A 98 10.28 -6.41 -18.51
C TYR A 98 11.35 -6.23 -17.44
N PHE A 99 12.26 -7.17 -17.26
CA PHE A 99 13.44 -6.98 -16.42
C PHE A 99 14.19 -5.69 -16.82
N LYS A 100 14.55 -4.85 -15.83
CA LYS A 100 15.33 -3.62 -16.03
C LYS A 100 16.75 -3.79 -15.50
N TYR A 101 16.88 -4.03 -14.22
CA TYR A 101 18.15 -4.34 -13.54
C TYR A 101 17.88 -4.94 -12.15
N THR A 102 18.93 -5.53 -11.57
CA THR A 102 18.98 -5.89 -10.16
C THR A 102 20.03 -5.03 -9.44
N THR A 103 19.78 -4.76 -8.18
CA THR A 103 20.77 -4.25 -7.23
C THR A 103 20.83 -5.22 -6.07
N SER A 104 22.00 -5.70 -5.73
CA SER A 104 22.16 -6.69 -4.67
C SER A 104 23.13 -6.23 -3.58
N TYR A 105 22.97 -6.85 -2.44
CA TYR A 105 23.82 -6.64 -1.29
C TYR A 105 24.06 -7.97 -0.58
N SER A 106 25.33 -8.42 -0.56
CA SER A 106 25.77 -9.65 0.10
C SER A 106 26.61 -9.32 1.33
N LYS A 107 26.14 -9.75 2.50
CA LYS A 107 26.89 -9.63 3.76
C LYS A 107 26.97 -10.99 4.46
N PRO A 108 27.83 -11.17 5.49
CA PRO A 108 27.88 -12.43 6.21
C PRO A 108 26.51 -12.85 6.73
N GLY A 109 26.06 -14.00 6.27
CA GLY A 109 24.77 -14.59 6.67
C GLY A 109 23.51 -14.05 5.97
N GLU A 110 23.62 -13.10 5.04
CA GLU A 110 22.41 -12.50 4.41
C GLU A 110 22.67 -12.05 2.96
N SER A 111 21.74 -12.39 2.08
CA SER A 111 21.61 -11.87 0.72
C SER A 111 20.36 -11.02 0.60
N LEU A 112 20.49 -9.85 -0.02
CA LEU A 112 19.37 -8.98 -0.39
C LEU A 112 19.47 -8.66 -1.89
N VAL A 113 18.47 -9.02 -2.66
CA VAL A 113 18.39 -8.74 -4.10
C VAL A 113 17.16 -7.89 -4.34
N VAL A 114 17.35 -6.71 -4.91
CA VAL A 114 16.27 -5.81 -5.33
C VAL A 114 16.13 -5.91 -6.84
N LEU A 115 15.00 -6.40 -7.29
CA LEU A 115 14.65 -6.51 -8.71
C LEU A 115 13.81 -5.31 -9.13
N MET A 116 14.17 -4.67 -10.24
CA MET A 116 13.39 -3.60 -10.86
C MET A 116 12.89 -4.03 -12.23
N LEU A 117 11.60 -3.77 -12.51
CA LEU A 117 11.02 -3.89 -13.86
C LEU A 117 11.09 -2.56 -14.61
N LYS A 118 11.00 -2.63 -15.94
CA LYS A 118 10.92 -1.45 -16.83
C LYS A 118 9.64 -0.65 -16.54
N ASP A 119 9.73 0.66 -16.69
CA ASP A 119 8.59 1.57 -16.51
C ASP A 119 7.47 1.31 -17.56
N SER A 120 7.82 0.71 -18.70
CA SER A 120 6.89 0.28 -19.74
C SER A 120 6.11 -1.00 -19.41
N SER A 121 6.38 -1.65 -18.26
CA SER A 121 5.60 -2.83 -17.86
C SER A 121 4.15 -2.45 -17.55
N PRO A 122 3.15 -3.19 -18.10
CA PRO A 122 1.75 -2.93 -17.86
C PRO A 122 1.43 -3.00 -16.35
N PRO A 123 0.79 -1.96 -15.75
CA PRO A 123 0.52 -1.91 -14.31
C PRO A 123 -0.30 -3.09 -13.79
N ASP A 124 -1.31 -3.51 -14.57
CA ASP A 124 -2.21 -4.62 -14.26
C ASP A 124 -1.51 -5.98 -14.21
N LYS A 125 -0.36 -6.13 -14.89
CA LYS A 125 0.41 -7.38 -14.97
C LYS A 125 1.62 -7.45 -14.03
N VAL A 126 1.93 -6.39 -13.30
CA VAL A 126 3.09 -6.38 -12.40
C VAL A 126 3.00 -7.48 -11.34
N LYS A 127 1.81 -7.73 -10.80
CA LYS A 127 1.57 -8.81 -9.83
C LYS A 127 1.83 -10.20 -10.43
N ASP A 128 1.53 -10.40 -11.72
CA ASP A 128 1.80 -11.66 -12.41
C ASP A 128 3.30 -11.88 -12.60
N TYR A 129 4.06 -10.82 -12.87
CA TYR A 129 5.53 -10.91 -12.94
C TYR A 129 6.13 -11.25 -11.57
N TRP A 130 5.62 -10.69 -10.48
CA TRP A 130 6.04 -11.06 -9.13
C TRP A 130 5.74 -12.53 -8.79
N TYR A 131 4.62 -13.04 -9.25
CA TYR A 131 4.31 -14.47 -9.14
C TYR A 131 5.32 -15.32 -9.93
N GLN A 132 5.68 -14.91 -11.15
CA GLN A 132 6.70 -15.60 -11.96
C GLN A 132 8.07 -15.58 -11.28
N VAL A 133 8.48 -14.48 -10.64
CA VAL A 133 9.71 -14.41 -9.84
C VAL A 133 9.70 -15.47 -8.75
N ARG A 134 8.63 -15.52 -7.95
CA ARG A 134 8.50 -16.52 -6.88
C ARG A 134 8.60 -17.96 -7.41
N LYS A 135 7.92 -18.23 -8.52
CA LYS A 135 7.95 -19.54 -9.18
C LYS A 135 9.36 -19.91 -9.64
N LYS A 136 10.02 -19.04 -10.41
CA LYS A 136 11.36 -19.31 -10.95
C LYS A 136 12.41 -19.49 -9.84
N ILE A 137 12.36 -18.67 -8.80
CA ILE A 137 13.26 -18.85 -7.63
C ILE A 137 12.92 -20.14 -6.88
N GLY A 138 11.65 -20.52 -6.78
CA GLY A 138 11.23 -21.80 -6.25
C GLY A 138 11.79 -22.99 -7.04
N ASP A 139 11.79 -22.89 -8.37
CA ASP A 139 12.30 -23.92 -9.28
C ASP A 139 13.81 -24.16 -9.11
N ILE A 140 14.59 -23.14 -8.74
CA ILE A 140 16.04 -23.28 -8.47
C ILE A 140 16.38 -23.58 -7.01
N ARG A 141 15.37 -23.77 -6.14
CA ARG A 141 15.60 -24.00 -4.71
C ARG A 141 16.60 -25.11 -4.40
N TYR A 142 16.58 -26.19 -5.20
CA TYR A 142 17.50 -27.33 -5.07
C TYR A 142 18.95 -26.97 -5.39
N ARG A 143 19.21 -25.87 -6.09
CA ARG A 143 20.56 -25.39 -6.40
C ARG A 143 21.11 -24.50 -5.30
N LEU A 144 20.25 -23.96 -4.43
CA LEU A 144 20.65 -23.12 -3.31
C LEU A 144 21.12 -23.98 -2.14
N PRO A 145 22.00 -23.47 -1.26
CA PRO A 145 22.46 -24.23 -0.10
C PRO A 145 21.31 -24.71 0.79
N PRO A 146 21.34 -25.93 1.32
CA PRO A 146 20.22 -26.50 2.07
C PRO A 146 19.92 -25.80 3.41
N ALA A 147 20.94 -25.11 3.98
CA ALA A 147 20.83 -24.45 5.27
C ALA A 147 20.28 -23.02 5.20
N ILE A 148 19.87 -22.54 4.02
CA ILE A 148 19.30 -21.20 3.90
C ILE A 148 17.86 -21.13 4.43
N GLN A 149 17.53 -19.98 5.00
CA GLN A 149 16.18 -19.60 5.39
C GLN A 149 15.62 -18.62 4.36
N GLY A 150 14.42 -18.84 3.88
CA GLY A 150 13.83 -18.12 2.76
C GLY A 150 14.08 -18.85 1.43
N PRO A 151 14.10 -18.20 0.28
CA PRO A 151 13.97 -16.74 0.05
C PRO A 151 12.65 -16.13 0.53
N PHE A 152 12.72 -14.95 1.16
CA PHE A 152 11.58 -14.15 1.56
C PHE A 152 11.37 -13.05 0.52
N PHE A 153 10.14 -12.88 0.06
CA PHE A 153 9.78 -11.92 -0.99
C PHE A 153 8.99 -10.77 -0.39
N ASN A 154 9.37 -9.55 -0.74
CA ASN A 154 8.59 -8.36 -0.45
C ASN A 154 8.40 -7.58 -1.76
N ASP A 155 7.15 -7.40 -2.18
CA ASP A 155 6.68 -6.63 -3.33
C ASP A 155 5.56 -5.65 -2.93
N GLU A 156 5.29 -5.53 -1.63
CA GLU A 156 4.25 -4.68 -1.07
C GLU A 156 4.78 -3.28 -0.70
N PHE A 157 5.39 -2.60 -1.68
CA PHE A 157 5.88 -1.23 -1.50
C PHE A 157 4.87 -0.16 -1.93
N GLY A 158 3.75 -0.57 -2.52
CA GLY A 158 2.71 0.32 -3.03
C GLY A 158 1.68 0.74 -1.98
N ASP A 159 1.74 0.18 -0.79
CA ASP A 159 0.80 0.52 0.29
C ASP A 159 1.17 1.88 0.88
N VAL A 160 0.42 2.90 0.49
CA VAL A 160 0.54 4.23 1.10
C VAL A 160 -0.37 4.32 2.30
N PHE A 161 0.21 4.53 3.48
CA PHE A 161 -0.53 4.74 4.71
C PHE A 161 -0.79 6.24 4.91
N GLY A 162 -1.85 6.73 4.26
CA GLY A 162 -2.22 8.15 4.30
C GLY A 162 -2.71 8.63 5.66
N THR A 163 -3.28 7.74 6.47
CA THR A 163 -3.73 8.06 7.82
C THR A 163 -3.01 7.17 8.84
N ILE A 164 -2.33 7.80 9.81
CA ILE A 164 -1.62 7.10 10.87
C ILE A 164 -2.06 7.66 12.21
N TYR A 165 -2.61 6.78 13.05
CA TYR A 165 -2.91 7.10 14.44
C TYR A 165 -1.79 6.58 15.35
N ALA A 166 -1.38 7.37 16.33
CA ALA A 166 -0.55 6.93 17.45
C ALA A 166 -1.44 6.62 18.65
N MET A 167 -1.42 5.39 19.10
CA MET A 167 -2.12 4.93 20.29
C MET A 167 -1.15 4.91 21.46
N THR A 168 -1.40 5.71 22.48
CA THR A 168 -0.62 5.76 23.73
C THR A 168 -1.44 5.26 24.90
N GLY A 169 -0.79 4.70 25.90
CA GLY A 169 -1.44 4.22 27.13
C GLY A 169 -0.74 4.78 28.36
N ASP A 170 -1.46 5.52 29.20
CA ASP A 170 -0.93 5.98 30.47
C ASP A 170 -1.15 4.90 31.55
N GLY A 171 -0.04 4.38 32.12
CA GLY A 171 -0.09 3.28 33.07
C GLY A 171 -0.49 1.91 32.49
N ILE A 172 -0.54 1.79 31.16
CA ILE A 172 -0.88 0.55 30.45
C ILE A 172 0.40 -0.04 29.86
N ASP A 173 0.66 -1.32 30.13
CA ASP A 173 1.81 -2.02 29.55
C ASP A 173 1.64 -2.26 28.04
N MET A 174 2.77 -2.42 27.33
CA MET A 174 2.77 -2.58 25.87
C MET A 174 2.01 -3.83 25.40
N ALA A 175 1.93 -4.90 26.19
CA ALA A 175 1.20 -6.10 25.83
C ALA A 175 -0.32 -5.88 25.86
N ARG A 176 -0.79 -5.08 26.82
CA ARG A 176 -2.21 -4.67 26.86
C ARG A 176 -2.50 -3.67 25.75
N LEU A 177 -1.63 -2.68 25.58
CA LEU A 177 -1.79 -1.67 24.54
C LEU A 177 -1.85 -2.34 23.15
N ARG A 178 -1.02 -3.35 22.92
CA ARG A 178 -1.04 -4.14 21.70
C ARG A 178 -2.40 -4.82 21.48
N ARG A 179 -2.98 -5.45 22.48
CA ARG A 179 -4.30 -6.11 22.34
C ARG A 179 -5.38 -5.12 21.93
N TYR A 180 -5.43 -3.96 22.60
CA TYR A 180 -6.35 -2.89 22.20
C TYR A 180 -6.08 -2.37 20.79
N ALA A 181 -4.81 -2.26 20.38
CA ALA A 181 -4.45 -1.86 19.02
C ALA A 181 -4.86 -2.92 17.98
N GLU A 182 -4.75 -4.21 18.32
CA GLU A 182 -5.23 -5.32 17.47
C GLU A 182 -6.77 -5.27 17.33
N ASP A 183 -7.51 -5.04 18.42
CA ASP A 183 -8.97 -4.88 18.39
C ASP A 183 -9.38 -3.67 17.52
N VAL A 184 -8.69 -2.53 17.69
CA VAL A 184 -8.94 -1.33 16.88
C VAL A 184 -8.63 -1.59 15.41
N ARG A 185 -7.49 -2.24 15.10
CA ARG A 185 -7.12 -2.64 13.73
C ARG A 185 -8.23 -3.46 13.08
N ASP A 186 -8.69 -4.49 13.77
CA ASP A 186 -9.71 -5.40 13.23
C ASP A 186 -11.04 -4.67 12.97
N GLN A 187 -11.38 -3.70 13.79
CA GLN A 187 -12.57 -2.88 13.57
C GLN A 187 -12.39 -1.84 12.45
N LEU A 188 -11.20 -1.29 12.28
CA LEU A 188 -10.89 -0.37 11.17
C LEU A 188 -10.85 -1.07 9.81
N LEU A 189 -10.49 -2.35 9.75
CA LEU A 189 -10.56 -3.15 8.51
C LEU A 189 -11.98 -3.28 7.94
N HIS A 190 -13.02 -3.07 8.74
CA HIS A 190 -14.42 -3.10 8.28
C HIS A 190 -14.95 -1.74 7.82
N VAL A 191 -14.14 -0.68 7.93
CA VAL A 191 -14.51 0.65 7.44
C VAL A 191 -14.47 0.66 5.91
N PRO A 192 -15.50 1.21 5.23
CA PRO A 192 -15.49 1.33 3.76
C PRO A 192 -14.24 2.06 3.26
N ASP A 193 -13.72 1.61 2.12
CA ASP A 193 -12.52 2.13 1.45
C ASP A 193 -11.18 1.86 2.15
N VAL A 194 -11.16 1.16 3.28
CA VAL A 194 -9.93 0.66 3.90
C VAL A 194 -9.45 -0.58 3.18
N ALA A 195 -8.20 -0.56 2.69
CA ALA A 195 -7.54 -1.71 2.06
C ALA A 195 -6.75 -2.54 3.08
N LYS A 196 -5.99 -1.86 3.95
CA LYS A 196 -5.07 -2.50 4.88
C LYS A 196 -4.91 -1.66 6.14
N VAL A 197 -4.73 -2.32 7.27
CA VAL A 197 -4.36 -1.67 8.54
C VAL A 197 -3.17 -2.39 9.13
N GLU A 198 -2.07 -1.67 9.33
CA GLU A 198 -0.84 -2.21 9.94
C GLU A 198 -0.56 -1.59 11.30
N LEU A 199 -0.01 -2.40 12.20
CA LEU A 199 0.47 -1.93 13.49
C LEU A 199 1.97 -1.69 13.43
N VAL A 200 2.40 -0.48 13.79
CA VAL A 200 3.80 -0.04 13.76
C VAL A 200 4.32 0.16 15.18
N GLY A 201 5.56 -0.25 15.43
CA GLY A 201 6.20 -0.10 16.74
C GLY A 201 5.75 -1.12 17.80
N VAL A 202 5.05 -2.17 17.39
CA VAL A 202 4.68 -3.28 18.28
C VAL A 202 5.93 -4.02 18.71
N GLN A 203 6.08 -4.20 20.02
CA GLN A 203 7.17 -4.97 20.61
C GLN A 203 6.76 -6.44 20.74
N PRO A 204 7.45 -7.39 20.07
CA PRO A 204 7.18 -8.82 20.25
C PRO A 204 7.43 -9.25 21.70
N GLU A 205 6.44 -9.88 22.33
CA GLU A 205 6.66 -10.53 23.62
C GLU A 205 7.51 -11.79 23.44
N GLN A 206 8.43 -12.00 24.39
CA GLN A 206 9.31 -13.15 24.42
C GLN A 206 9.40 -13.73 25.85
N ILE A 207 9.67 -15.01 25.94
CA ILE A 207 10.06 -15.64 27.21
C ILE A 207 11.56 -15.73 27.22
N HIS A 208 12.19 -14.96 28.11
CA HIS A 208 13.62 -14.95 28.29
C HIS A 208 14.02 -16.06 29.28
N VAL A 209 14.90 -16.96 28.83
CA VAL A 209 15.50 -18.02 29.64
C VAL A 209 16.95 -17.68 29.89
N THR A 210 17.23 -17.09 31.04
CA THR A 210 18.61 -16.69 31.43
C THR A 210 19.26 -17.82 32.21
N LEU A 211 20.24 -18.48 31.58
CA LEU A 211 20.95 -19.61 32.16
C LEU A 211 22.02 -19.14 33.16
N SER A 212 22.15 -19.82 34.29
CA SER A 212 23.23 -19.54 35.26
C SER A 212 24.49 -20.30 34.92
N ALA A 213 25.51 -19.61 34.43
CA ALA A 213 26.81 -20.22 34.08
C ALA A 213 27.41 -21.05 35.22
N THR A 214 27.31 -20.56 36.46
CA THR A 214 27.82 -21.27 37.66
C THR A 214 27.08 -22.58 37.91
N ARG A 215 25.75 -22.60 37.74
CA ARG A 215 24.95 -23.83 37.93
C ARG A 215 25.20 -24.83 36.81
N LEU A 216 25.33 -24.35 35.57
CA LEU A 216 25.64 -25.18 34.41
C LEU A 216 27.02 -25.86 34.58
N ALA A 217 28.04 -25.11 34.97
CA ALA A 217 29.40 -25.64 35.18
C ALA A 217 29.43 -26.72 36.26
N ARG A 218 28.69 -26.51 37.38
CA ARG A 218 28.60 -27.53 38.45
C ARG A 218 27.94 -28.83 38.02
N LEU A 219 27.03 -28.76 37.04
CA LEU A 219 26.28 -29.91 36.54
C LEU A 219 26.95 -30.53 35.30
N GLY A 220 28.00 -29.92 34.76
CA GLY A 220 28.67 -30.34 33.52
C GLY A 220 27.78 -30.18 32.28
N LEU A 221 26.90 -29.17 32.29
CA LEU A 221 25.93 -28.93 31.22
C LEU A 221 26.40 -27.78 30.32
N THR A 222 26.06 -27.86 29.04
CA THR A 222 26.27 -26.76 28.07
C THR A 222 24.97 -26.08 27.69
N PRO A 223 24.98 -24.77 27.39
CA PRO A 223 23.78 -24.05 26.92
C PRO A 223 23.16 -24.69 25.69
N GLU A 224 23.97 -25.19 24.75
CA GLU A 224 23.54 -25.82 23.51
C GLU A 224 22.76 -27.13 23.75
N ALA A 225 23.16 -27.91 24.76
CA ALA A 225 22.47 -29.14 25.14
C ALA A 225 21.06 -28.82 25.68
N ILE A 226 20.98 -27.78 26.51
CA ILE A 226 19.69 -27.31 27.04
C ILE A 226 18.79 -26.77 25.92
N ALA A 227 19.34 -25.94 25.00
CA ALA A 227 18.58 -25.40 23.87
C ALA A 227 18.02 -26.50 22.97
N ARG A 228 18.81 -27.51 22.66
CA ARG A 228 18.38 -28.68 21.86
C ARG A 228 17.24 -29.46 22.54
N GLU A 229 17.36 -29.70 23.82
CA GLU A 229 16.33 -30.42 24.57
C GLU A 229 15.02 -29.60 24.68
N MET A 230 15.12 -28.30 24.90
CA MET A 230 13.96 -27.40 24.88
C MET A 230 13.29 -27.38 23.49
N GLN A 231 14.05 -27.34 22.41
CA GLN A 231 13.53 -27.41 21.05
C GLN A 231 12.81 -28.75 20.78
N ALA A 232 13.41 -29.86 21.24
CA ALA A 232 12.80 -31.17 21.08
C ALA A 232 11.48 -31.33 21.83
N GLN A 233 11.32 -30.64 22.97
CA GLN A 233 10.08 -30.68 23.77
C GLN A 233 9.03 -29.64 23.32
N ASN A 234 9.41 -28.58 22.62
CA ASN A 234 8.49 -27.56 22.07
C ASN A 234 7.98 -27.97 20.68
N LEU A 235 7.55 -29.19 20.52
CA LEU A 235 7.01 -29.73 19.28
C LEU A 235 5.53 -30.07 19.43
N VAL A 236 4.74 -29.65 18.45
CA VAL A 236 3.38 -30.15 18.24
C VAL A 236 3.51 -31.37 17.33
N ALA A 237 3.45 -32.55 17.91
CA ALA A 237 3.47 -33.78 17.14
C ALA A 237 2.06 -34.36 17.01
N SER A 238 1.67 -34.77 15.80
CA SER A 238 0.48 -35.57 15.62
C SER A 238 0.75 -36.98 16.13
N ALA A 239 0.13 -37.34 17.24
CA ALA A 239 0.26 -38.73 17.80
C ALA A 239 -0.65 -39.76 17.11
N GLY A 240 -1.26 -39.41 15.97
CA GLY A 240 -2.14 -40.26 15.20
C GLY A 240 -3.60 -40.20 15.66
N THR A 241 -4.40 -41.10 15.11
CA THR A 241 -5.82 -41.22 15.43
C THR A 241 -6.07 -42.63 16.00
N LEU A 242 -6.60 -42.70 17.20
CA LEU A 242 -7.05 -43.96 17.77
C LEU A 242 -8.44 -44.30 17.20
N HIS A 243 -8.53 -45.38 16.45
CA HIS A 243 -9.80 -45.90 15.94
C HIS A 243 -10.32 -46.95 16.91
N THR A 244 -11.49 -46.67 17.49
CA THR A 244 -12.26 -47.66 18.22
C THR A 244 -13.51 -48.03 17.39
N ASP A 245 -14.15 -49.15 17.67
CA ASP A 245 -15.30 -49.61 16.90
C ASP A 245 -16.46 -48.61 16.80
N ALA A 246 -16.51 -47.62 17.68
CA ALA A 246 -17.56 -46.60 17.72
C ALA A 246 -17.10 -45.15 17.47
N ARG A 247 -15.80 -44.83 17.57
CA ARG A 247 -15.30 -43.44 17.50
C ARG A 247 -13.86 -43.40 17.04
N SER A 248 -13.55 -42.30 16.32
CA SER A 248 -12.22 -41.93 15.93
C SER A 248 -11.75 -40.78 16.84
N VAL A 249 -10.77 -41.01 17.69
CA VAL A 249 -10.23 -40.03 18.62
C VAL A 249 -8.86 -39.59 18.12
N ARG A 250 -8.73 -38.30 17.77
CA ARG A 250 -7.44 -37.73 17.39
C ARG A 250 -6.63 -37.47 18.67
N LEU A 251 -5.45 -38.06 18.75
CA LEU A 251 -4.52 -37.82 19.82
C LEU A 251 -3.63 -36.60 19.44
N ASN A 252 -3.77 -35.52 20.17
CA ASN A 252 -2.88 -34.36 20.05
C ASN A 252 -1.93 -34.35 21.25
N VAL A 253 -0.63 -34.43 20.98
CA VAL A 253 0.40 -34.13 21.97
C VAL A 253 0.79 -32.66 21.74
N SER A 254 0.30 -31.75 22.58
CA SER A 254 0.74 -30.36 22.59
C SER A 254 1.90 -30.22 23.56
N GLY A 255 3.12 -30.07 23.02
CA GLY A 255 4.30 -29.70 23.80
C GLY A 255 4.58 -28.21 23.81
N GLN A 256 3.62 -27.37 23.36
CA GLN A 256 3.81 -25.92 23.33
C GLN A 256 3.83 -25.34 24.73
N PHE A 257 4.72 -24.35 24.91
CA PHE A 257 4.86 -23.62 26.15
C PHE A 257 3.85 -22.47 26.24
N ASP A 258 2.77 -22.65 26.94
CA ASP A 258 1.68 -21.65 27.02
C ASP A 258 1.98 -20.50 27.98
N ASN A 259 2.88 -20.70 28.94
CA ASN A 259 3.17 -19.67 29.94
C ASN A 259 4.54 -19.87 30.61
N VAL A 260 5.01 -18.84 31.32
CA VAL A 260 6.30 -18.83 32.04
C VAL A 260 6.40 -19.97 33.03
N LYS A 261 5.34 -20.30 33.77
CA LYS A 261 5.33 -21.40 34.77
C LYS A 261 5.53 -22.75 34.10
N ALA A 262 4.95 -22.99 32.93
CA ALA A 262 5.16 -24.21 32.16
C ALA A 262 6.62 -24.36 31.73
N VAL A 263 7.25 -23.28 31.25
CA VAL A 263 8.67 -23.27 30.90
C VAL A 263 9.56 -23.48 32.13
N GLN A 264 9.26 -22.86 33.27
CA GLN A 264 10.00 -23.08 34.52
C GLN A 264 9.90 -24.53 35.03
N ALA A 265 8.73 -25.15 34.84
CA ALA A 265 8.48 -26.53 35.29
C ALA A 265 9.04 -27.59 34.33
N LEU A 266 9.58 -27.19 33.19
CA LEU A 266 10.08 -28.10 32.16
C LEU A 266 11.17 -29.01 32.72
N ARG A 267 11.02 -30.32 32.47
CA ARG A 267 11.98 -31.35 32.85
C ARG A 267 12.85 -31.71 31.65
N LEU A 268 14.14 -31.36 31.76
CA LEU A 268 15.11 -31.62 30.69
C LEU A 268 15.92 -32.88 31.05
N THR A 269 16.08 -33.78 30.07
CA THR A 269 16.91 -34.98 30.21
C THR A 269 18.26 -34.71 29.52
N VAL A 270 19.26 -34.26 30.29
CA VAL A 270 20.60 -33.93 29.78
C VAL A 270 21.64 -34.78 30.47
N GLY A 271 22.50 -35.47 29.71
CA GLY A 271 23.52 -36.35 30.25
C GLY A 271 22.98 -37.47 31.15
N GLY A 272 21.80 -38.00 30.88
CA GLY A 272 21.16 -39.05 31.66
C GLY A 272 20.53 -38.61 32.97
N ARG A 273 20.51 -37.30 33.26
CA ARG A 273 19.91 -36.70 34.46
C ARG A 273 18.65 -35.89 34.11
N ILE A 274 17.62 -35.99 34.91
CA ILE A 274 16.43 -35.18 34.80
C ILE A 274 16.60 -33.93 35.66
N ILE A 275 16.56 -32.77 35.04
CA ILE A 275 16.79 -31.46 35.67
C ILE A 275 15.59 -30.58 35.35
N ARG A 276 15.08 -29.86 36.34
CA ARG A 276 14.03 -28.85 36.11
C ARG A 276 14.69 -27.56 35.62
N LEU A 277 14.15 -26.96 34.53
CA LEU A 277 14.72 -25.75 33.95
C LEU A 277 14.79 -24.58 34.95
N GLY A 278 13.74 -24.40 35.78
CA GLY A 278 13.72 -23.38 36.82
C GLY A 278 14.83 -23.49 37.88
N ASP A 279 15.49 -24.66 38.01
CA ASP A 279 16.60 -24.86 38.96
C ASP A 279 17.92 -24.35 38.42
N ILE A 280 18.05 -24.22 37.09
CA ILE A 280 19.29 -23.81 36.39
C ILE A 280 19.15 -22.49 35.63
N ALA A 281 17.93 -22.01 35.42
CA ALA A 281 17.63 -20.80 34.69
C ALA A 281 16.62 -19.89 35.42
N SER A 282 16.71 -18.60 35.19
CA SER A 282 15.63 -17.64 35.46
C SER A 282 14.78 -17.51 34.21
N VAL A 283 13.47 -17.66 34.35
CA VAL A 283 12.52 -17.54 33.24
C VAL A 283 11.61 -16.35 33.51
N THR A 284 11.67 -15.38 32.62
CA THR A 284 10.88 -14.14 32.72
C THR A 284 10.18 -13.84 31.42
N ARG A 285 9.02 -13.19 31.49
CA ARG A 285 8.35 -12.64 30.33
C ARG A 285 8.83 -11.21 30.10
N GLY A 286 9.15 -10.89 28.89
CA GLY A 286 9.62 -9.56 28.50
C GLY A 286 9.38 -9.30 27.03
N TYR A 287 10.01 -8.29 26.50
CA TYR A 287 9.95 -7.92 25.10
C TYR A 287 11.29 -8.20 24.42
N GLN A 288 11.30 -8.22 23.11
CA GLN A 288 12.53 -8.33 22.33
C GLN A 288 13.51 -7.21 22.71
N ASP A 289 14.74 -7.57 23.07
CA ASP A 289 15.81 -6.65 23.42
C ASP A 289 17.10 -7.01 22.64
N PRO A 290 17.67 -6.10 21.84
CA PRO A 290 17.17 -4.75 21.53
C PRO A 290 15.91 -4.76 20.67
N PRO A 291 15.03 -3.73 20.81
CA PRO A 291 13.83 -3.62 20.00
C PRO A 291 14.20 -3.35 18.54
N THR A 292 13.50 -4.01 17.59
CA THR A 292 13.76 -3.83 16.15
C THR A 292 13.13 -2.55 15.61
N MET A 293 11.96 -2.17 16.12
CA MET A 293 11.24 -0.97 15.72
C MET A 293 10.51 -0.40 16.93
N VAL A 294 10.64 0.89 17.16
CA VAL A 294 9.96 1.61 18.24
C VAL A 294 9.23 2.81 17.64
N MET A 295 7.99 3.01 18.04
CA MET A 295 7.25 4.23 17.75
C MET A 295 7.07 5.05 19.02
N ARG A 296 7.28 6.36 18.91
CA ARG A 296 7.02 7.32 19.99
C ARG A 296 6.17 8.47 19.49
N TYR A 297 5.24 8.89 20.32
CA TYR A 297 4.40 10.02 20.06
C TYR A 297 4.43 10.97 21.26
N GLN A 298 4.83 12.23 21.02
CA GLN A 298 5.00 13.24 22.09
C GLN A 298 5.87 12.77 23.26
N GLY A 299 6.93 12.01 22.96
CA GLY A 299 7.87 11.48 23.97
C GLY A 299 7.40 10.23 24.73
N LYS A 300 6.16 9.77 24.53
CA LYS A 300 5.62 8.52 25.10
C LYS A 300 5.76 7.36 24.10
N ASP A 301 5.97 6.15 24.59
CA ASP A 301 5.92 4.96 23.75
C ASP A 301 4.49 4.77 23.21
N ALA A 302 4.40 4.45 21.93
CA ALA A 302 3.13 4.35 21.22
C ALA A 302 3.09 3.16 20.27
N ILE A 303 1.89 2.71 19.92
CA ILE A 303 1.65 1.80 18.81
C ILE A 303 1.00 2.61 17.69
N GLY A 304 1.62 2.61 16.51
CA GLY A 304 1.06 3.20 15.31
C GLY A 304 0.00 2.29 14.69
N ILE A 305 -1.11 2.88 14.31
CA ILE A 305 -2.16 2.21 13.54
C ILE A 305 -2.20 2.92 12.19
N ALA A 306 -1.57 2.30 11.21
CA ALA A 306 -1.40 2.85 9.87
C ALA A 306 -2.48 2.29 8.94
N VAL A 307 -3.26 3.17 8.32
CA VAL A 307 -4.41 2.83 7.47
C VAL A 307 -4.08 3.16 6.01
N SER A 308 -4.24 2.17 5.13
CA SER A 308 -4.11 2.30 3.69
C SER A 308 -5.47 2.22 3.02
N MET A 309 -5.67 3.01 1.95
CA MET A 309 -6.91 3.09 1.18
C MET A 309 -6.91 2.11 0.00
N VAL A 310 -8.09 1.65 -0.41
CA VAL A 310 -8.25 0.91 -1.67
C VAL A 310 -7.89 1.77 -2.89
N GLY A 311 -7.36 1.15 -3.94
CA GLY A 311 -6.83 1.84 -5.13
C GLY A 311 -7.81 2.85 -5.77
N ASN A 312 -9.12 2.61 -5.73
CA ASN A 312 -10.13 3.51 -6.31
C ASN A 312 -10.99 4.24 -5.26
N GLY A 313 -10.49 4.40 -4.02
CA GLY A 313 -11.21 5.05 -2.93
C GLY A 313 -11.20 6.58 -3.02
N ASP A 314 -12.09 7.21 -2.27
CA ASP A 314 -12.13 8.65 -2.03
C ASP A 314 -11.50 8.96 -0.66
N VAL A 315 -10.37 9.69 -0.67
CA VAL A 315 -9.60 10.03 0.54
C VAL A 315 -10.43 10.82 1.54
N LEU A 316 -11.27 11.75 1.08
CA LEU A 316 -12.09 12.58 1.98
C LEU A 316 -13.22 11.75 2.60
N GLN A 317 -13.84 10.85 1.82
CA GLN A 317 -14.87 9.96 2.34
C GLN A 317 -14.28 8.97 3.33
N LEU A 318 -13.11 8.38 3.04
CA LEU A 318 -12.37 7.54 3.96
C LEU A 318 -12.09 8.28 5.27
N GLY A 319 -11.62 9.53 5.18
CA GLY A 319 -11.35 10.36 6.37
C GLY A 319 -12.58 10.53 7.26
N ARG A 320 -13.73 10.84 6.67
CA ARG A 320 -15.01 10.96 7.40
C ARG A 320 -15.42 9.64 8.05
N ASN A 321 -15.30 8.52 7.34
CA ASN A 321 -15.64 7.19 7.84
C ASN A 321 -14.71 6.77 8.99
N LEU A 322 -13.42 7.02 8.85
CA LEU A 322 -12.42 6.75 9.91
C LEU A 322 -12.68 7.60 11.15
N ASP A 323 -12.95 8.89 11.00
CA ASP A 323 -13.21 9.79 12.13
C ASP A 323 -14.52 9.44 12.87
N ALA A 324 -15.53 8.98 12.13
CA ALA A 324 -16.77 8.46 12.73
C ALA A 324 -16.48 7.19 13.54
N ARG A 325 -15.78 6.22 12.94
CA ARG A 325 -15.45 4.96 13.63
C ARG A 325 -14.53 5.15 14.82
N MET A 326 -13.53 6.02 14.70
CA MET A 326 -12.60 6.33 15.80
C MET A 326 -13.29 7.02 16.98
N ARG A 327 -14.35 7.79 16.76
CA ARG A 327 -15.14 8.36 17.86
C ARG A 327 -15.90 7.29 18.65
N GLU A 328 -16.46 6.30 17.97
CA GLU A 328 -17.11 5.14 18.59
C GLU A 328 -16.09 4.32 19.39
N LEU A 329 -14.97 3.96 18.78
CA LEU A 329 -13.92 3.18 19.40
C LEU A 329 -13.34 3.83 20.66
N ARG A 330 -13.16 5.15 20.64
CA ARG A 330 -12.68 5.89 21.83
C ARG A 330 -13.61 5.79 23.03
N ALA A 331 -14.91 5.65 22.79
CA ALA A 331 -15.89 5.52 23.87
C ALA A 331 -15.84 4.14 24.56
N ASP A 332 -15.41 3.10 23.82
CA ASP A 332 -15.35 1.71 24.29
C ASP A 332 -14.01 1.36 24.95
N LEU A 333 -12.99 2.21 24.79
CA LEU A 333 -11.65 1.94 25.31
C LEU A 333 -11.49 2.41 26.77
N PRO A 334 -10.62 1.73 27.55
CA PRO A 334 -10.32 2.14 28.93
C PRO A 334 -9.75 3.56 29.00
N VAL A 335 -10.05 4.21 30.12
CA VAL A 335 -9.44 5.50 30.48
C VAL A 335 -7.93 5.36 30.53
N GLY A 336 -7.20 6.33 29.95
CA GLY A 336 -5.74 6.31 29.84
C GLY A 336 -5.22 5.91 28.47
N ILE A 337 -6.09 5.45 27.54
CA ILE A 337 -5.73 5.25 26.14
C ILE A 337 -6.08 6.50 25.34
N GLU A 338 -5.08 7.05 24.67
CA GLU A 338 -5.23 8.24 23.85
C GLU A 338 -4.79 7.97 22.41
N PHE A 339 -5.44 8.66 21.45
CA PHE A 339 -5.07 8.63 20.05
C PHE A 339 -4.65 10.01 19.58
N GLY A 340 -3.46 10.08 18.98
CA GLY A 340 -3.01 11.24 18.24
C GLY A 340 -2.94 10.92 16.74
N LYS A 341 -3.33 11.86 15.87
CA LYS A 341 -3.08 11.73 14.43
C LYS A 341 -1.64 12.14 14.13
N VAL A 342 -0.88 11.25 13.52
CA VAL A 342 0.51 11.47 13.07
C VAL A 342 0.52 11.88 11.61
N SER A 343 -0.29 11.22 10.79
CA SER A 343 -0.55 11.57 9.40
C SER A 343 -2.05 11.66 9.18
N ASP A 344 -2.51 12.69 8.48
CA ASP A 344 -3.92 12.98 8.18
C ASP A 344 -4.05 13.45 6.74
N GLN A 345 -3.82 12.54 5.79
CA GLN A 345 -3.90 12.82 4.36
C GLN A 345 -5.28 13.37 3.96
N PRO A 346 -6.42 12.88 4.47
CA PRO A 346 -7.73 13.46 4.19
C PRO A 346 -7.78 14.98 4.45
N LYS A 347 -7.22 15.45 5.55
CA LYS A 347 -7.17 16.87 5.89
C LYS A 347 -6.26 17.68 4.96
N VAL A 348 -5.15 17.09 4.52
CA VAL A 348 -4.22 17.72 3.56
C VAL A 348 -4.92 17.89 2.20
N VAL A 349 -5.59 16.82 1.72
CA VAL A 349 -6.34 16.83 0.46
C VAL A 349 -7.51 17.82 0.52
N GLU A 350 -8.28 17.84 1.61
CA GLU A 350 -9.36 18.82 1.82
C GLU A 350 -8.84 20.26 1.66
N GLY A 351 -7.72 20.58 2.33
CA GLY A 351 -7.09 21.89 2.21
C GLY A 351 -6.61 22.22 0.79
N ALA A 352 -6.05 21.26 0.08
CA ALA A 352 -5.59 21.44 -1.30
C ALA A 352 -6.77 21.71 -2.26
N VAL A 353 -7.86 20.94 -2.10
CA VAL A 353 -9.10 21.11 -2.91
C VAL A 353 -9.77 22.44 -2.63
N ASP A 354 -9.79 22.90 -1.38
CA ASP A 354 -10.32 24.22 -1.00
C ASP A 354 -9.52 25.35 -1.64
N VAL A 355 -8.19 25.29 -1.58
CA VAL A 355 -7.31 26.27 -2.22
C VAL A 355 -7.50 26.28 -3.74
N PHE A 356 -7.56 25.09 -4.36
CA PHE A 356 -7.80 24.96 -5.79
C PHE A 356 -9.15 25.57 -6.20
N THR A 357 -10.23 25.20 -5.51
CA THR A 357 -11.59 25.67 -5.81
C THR A 357 -11.72 27.18 -5.66
N ARG A 358 -11.12 27.73 -4.61
CA ARG A 358 -11.06 29.18 -4.38
C ARG A 358 -10.29 29.91 -5.47
N SER A 359 -9.07 29.43 -5.81
CA SER A 359 -8.26 30.02 -6.86
C SER A 359 -8.92 29.96 -8.23
N LEU A 360 -9.59 28.82 -8.53
CA LEU A 360 -10.38 28.65 -9.74
C LEU A 360 -11.53 29.66 -9.81
N LEU A 361 -12.29 29.84 -8.73
CA LEU A 361 -13.38 30.81 -8.66
C LEU A 361 -12.86 32.25 -8.81
N GLU A 362 -11.78 32.60 -8.14
CA GLU A 362 -11.14 33.92 -8.26
C GLU A 362 -10.68 34.17 -9.71
N ALA A 363 -10.02 33.22 -10.35
CA ALA A 363 -9.60 33.31 -11.75
C ALA A 363 -10.78 33.51 -12.70
N VAL A 364 -11.85 32.72 -12.52
CA VAL A 364 -13.07 32.86 -13.32
C VAL A 364 -13.69 34.24 -13.14
N ILE A 365 -13.81 34.75 -11.92
CA ILE A 365 -14.36 36.10 -11.65
C ILE A 365 -13.52 37.20 -12.31
N ILE A 366 -12.18 37.12 -12.20
CA ILE A 366 -11.28 38.10 -12.82
C ILE A 366 -11.43 38.08 -14.35
N VAL A 367 -11.41 36.90 -14.98
CA VAL A 367 -11.56 36.78 -16.44
C VAL A 367 -12.93 37.32 -16.90
N LEU A 368 -13.99 37.01 -16.13
CA LEU A 368 -15.34 37.55 -16.40
C LEU A 368 -15.38 39.08 -16.33
N ALA A 369 -14.80 39.66 -15.28
CA ALA A 369 -14.76 41.11 -15.10
C ALA A 369 -13.99 41.79 -16.24
N VAL A 370 -12.81 41.29 -16.57
CA VAL A 370 -11.98 41.83 -17.67
C VAL A 370 -12.69 41.66 -19.02
N SER A 371 -13.31 40.52 -19.29
CA SER A 371 -14.05 40.26 -20.53
C SER A 371 -15.24 41.21 -20.68
N LEU A 372 -16.01 41.43 -19.61
CA LEU A 372 -17.16 42.36 -19.63
C LEU A 372 -16.72 43.83 -19.86
N LEU A 373 -15.62 44.24 -19.22
CA LEU A 373 -15.09 45.59 -19.37
C LEU A 373 -14.48 45.82 -20.76
N SER A 374 -13.76 44.86 -21.32
CA SER A 374 -13.02 45.00 -22.57
C SER A 374 -13.86 44.76 -23.80
N LEU A 375 -14.80 43.77 -23.79
CA LEU A 375 -15.59 43.34 -24.94
C LEU A 375 -17.02 43.90 -24.94
N GLY A 376 -17.43 44.54 -23.83
CA GLY A 376 -18.79 44.99 -23.63
C GLY A 376 -19.75 43.86 -23.26
N LEU A 377 -20.99 44.24 -22.87
CA LEU A 377 -21.95 43.31 -22.24
C LEU A 377 -22.33 42.09 -23.09
N ARG A 378 -22.52 42.28 -24.41
CA ARG A 378 -22.97 41.18 -25.30
C ARG A 378 -21.90 40.14 -25.55
N ALA A 379 -20.68 40.55 -25.92
CA ALA A 379 -19.56 39.65 -26.18
C ALA A 379 -18.98 39.11 -24.88
N GLY A 380 -18.91 39.93 -23.83
CA GLY A 380 -18.49 39.52 -22.50
C GLY A 380 -19.34 38.43 -21.88
N MET A 381 -20.70 38.45 -22.05
CA MET A 381 -21.58 37.37 -21.59
C MET A 381 -21.33 36.03 -22.30
N VAL A 382 -21.00 36.04 -23.59
CA VAL A 382 -20.70 34.82 -24.32
C VAL A 382 -19.41 34.18 -23.76
N VAL A 383 -18.37 34.96 -23.51
CA VAL A 383 -17.11 34.50 -22.87
C VAL A 383 -17.41 34.04 -21.45
N ALA A 384 -18.20 34.80 -20.71
CA ALA A 384 -18.62 34.48 -19.35
C ALA A 384 -19.28 33.11 -19.21
N LEU A 385 -20.13 32.75 -20.15
CA LEU A 385 -20.80 31.44 -20.17
C LEU A 385 -19.92 30.33 -20.72
N SER A 386 -18.99 30.63 -21.63
CA SER A 386 -18.17 29.60 -22.27
C SER A 386 -17.15 28.98 -21.27
N ILE A 387 -16.58 29.75 -20.32
CA ILE A 387 -15.58 29.26 -19.39
C ILE A 387 -16.13 28.19 -18.43
N PRO A 388 -17.22 28.44 -17.67
CA PRO A 388 -17.82 27.41 -16.83
C PRO A 388 -18.27 26.17 -17.63
N LEU A 389 -18.73 26.37 -18.87
CA LEU A 389 -19.17 25.29 -19.72
C LEU A 389 -18.00 24.39 -20.18
N VAL A 390 -16.86 25.00 -20.55
CA VAL A 390 -15.64 24.25 -20.89
C VAL A 390 -15.14 23.47 -19.68
N LEU A 391 -15.14 24.07 -18.49
CA LEU A 391 -14.80 23.38 -17.25
C LEU A 391 -15.74 22.21 -16.97
N ALA A 392 -17.06 22.41 -17.12
CA ALA A 392 -18.06 21.36 -16.97
C ALA A 392 -17.84 20.21 -17.96
N ALA A 393 -17.54 20.54 -19.23
CA ALA A 393 -17.23 19.54 -20.25
C ALA A 393 -15.93 18.77 -19.91
N THR A 394 -14.94 19.46 -19.34
CA THR A 394 -13.69 18.82 -18.88
C THR A 394 -13.94 17.84 -17.74
N PHE A 395 -14.69 18.24 -16.70
CA PHE A 395 -15.05 17.34 -15.60
C PHE A 395 -15.89 16.14 -16.06
N LEU A 396 -16.82 16.36 -16.99
CA LEU A 396 -17.58 15.27 -17.59
C LEU A 396 -16.65 14.31 -18.36
N GLY A 397 -15.72 14.84 -19.13
CA GLY A 397 -14.68 14.05 -19.81
C GLY A 397 -13.82 13.25 -18.84
N MET A 398 -13.32 13.87 -17.77
CA MET A 398 -12.56 13.20 -16.72
C MET A 398 -13.37 12.02 -16.13
N LYS A 399 -14.65 12.24 -15.82
CA LYS A 399 -15.52 11.18 -15.30
C LYS A 399 -15.70 10.01 -16.26
N VAL A 400 -15.90 10.31 -17.55
CA VAL A 400 -16.07 9.27 -18.61
C VAL A 400 -14.78 8.47 -18.81
N PHE A 401 -13.63 9.11 -18.72
CA PHE A 401 -12.33 8.46 -18.90
C PHE A 401 -11.77 7.87 -17.58
N GLY A 402 -12.47 7.99 -16.45
CA GLY A 402 -12.01 7.46 -15.17
C GLY A 402 -10.77 8.18 -14.63
N ILE A 403 -10.64 9.47 -14.88
CA ILE A 403 -9.55 10.32 -14.38
C ILE A 403 -10.06 11.05 -13.14
N ASP A 404 -9.42 10.77 -11.99
CA ASP A 404 -9.74 11.43 -10.73
C ASP A 404 -9.15 12.85 -10.67
N LEU A 405 -9.64 13.67 -9.73
CA LEU A 405 -9.10 14.99 -9.44
C LEU A 405 -7.89 14.85 -8.51
N HIS A 406 -6.71 15.26 -8.98
CA HIS A 406 -5.45 15.24 -8.22
C HIS A 406 -4.56 16.43 -8.62
#